data_83d5fa078d9b8a77a6a90adc8a00e2bd
#
_entry.id   83d5fa078d9b8a77a6a90adc8a00e2bd
#
_cell.length_a   1.000
_cell.length_b   1.000
_cell.length_c   1.000
_cell.angle_alpha   90.00
_cell.angle_beta   90.00
_cell.angle_gamma   90.00
#
_symmetry.space_group_name_H-M   'P 1'
#
loop_
_entity.id
_entity.type
_entity.pdbx_description
1 polymer ?
#
loop_
_entity_poly.entity_id
_entity_poly.type
_entity_poly.pdbx_seq_one_letter_code
_entity_poly.pdbx_strand_id
1 'polypeptide(L)'
;IRDIRAIPQIEDISLTTNGALLPKLAPQLKDAGLNRVNISLDTLDPTLFGKITRLGRLEQTMAGIDAALAWGFEPVKVNCVVVRRLNQDVAALARLTVDRPIHLRFIEYMPIGDEHTSSHCAVDPHAPALNPELWDASDTVPSDELRARINAGAAAVGLGELEPLKITDAPAGAGPARYWHF
;
A
#
# COMPACT_ATOMS: atom_id res chain seq x y z
N ILE A 1 2.02 -8.44 -20.51
CA ILE A 1 2.77 -7.17 -20.51
C ILE A 1 3.38 -6.93 -21.88
N ARG A 2 4.13 -7.88 -22.47
CA ARG A 2 4.77 -7.72 -23.78
C ARG A 2 3.77 -7.31 -24.87
N ASP A 3 2.60 -7.95 -24.92
CA ASP A 3 1.58 -7.64 -25.91
C ASP A 3 1.00 -6.23 -25.71
N ILE A 4 0.84 -5.79 -24.44
CA ILE A 4 0.42 -4.41 -24.12
C ILE A 4 1.50 -3.42 -24.52
N ARG A 5 2.79 -3.72 -24.25
CA ARG A 5 3.92 -2.86 -24.61
C ARG A 5 4.08 -2.72 -26.13
N ALA A 6 3.63 -3.69 -26.91
CA ALA A 6 3.65 -3.62 -28.37
C ALA A 6 2.66 -2.59 -28.96
N ILE A 7 1.74 -2.06 -28.15
CA ILE A 7 0.79 -1.02 -28.56
C ILE A 7 1.49 0.35 -28.45
N PRO A 8 1.74 1.08 -29.56
CA PRO A 8 2.57 2.30 -29.55
C PRO A 8 2.03 3.43 -28.67
N GLN A 9 0.72 3.48 -28.44
CA GLN A 9 0.05 4.52 -27.66
C GLN A 9 0.19 4.30 -26.15
N ILE A 10 0.67 3.13 -25.71
CA ILE A 10 0.84 2.83 -24.28
C ILE A 10 2.27 3.15 -23.86
N GLU A 11 2.43 4.28 -23.19
CA GLU A 11 3.74 4.77 -22.72
C GLU A 11 4.09 4.24 -21.33
N ASP A 12 3.10 4.00 -20.46
CA ASP A 12 3.32 3.62 -19.08
C ASP A 12 2.47 2.40 -18.70
N ILE A 13 3.13 1.38 -18.14
CA ILE A 13 2.50 0.16 -17.66
C ILE A 13 2.82 0.01 -16.17
N SER A 14 1.80 -0.06 -15.34
CA SER A 14 1.93 -0.31 -13.91
C SER A 14 1.29 -1.63 -13.51
N LEU A 15 1.85 -2.29 -12.50
CA LEU A 15 1.32 -3.51 -11.90
C LEU A 15 1.00 -3.26 -10.43
N THR A 16 -0.19 -3.70 -9.98
CA THR A 16 -0.51 -3.79 -8.54
C THR A 16 -0.36 -5.24 -8.09
N THR A 17 0.34 -5.46 -6.98
CA THR A 17 0.70 -6.80 -6.50
C THR A 17 0.85 -6.81 -4.97
N ASN A 18 0.81 -7.99 -4.36
CA ASN A 18 1.22 -8.20 -2.97
C ASN A 18 2.75 -8.28 -2.78
N GLY A 19 3.51 -8.24 -3.87
CA GLY A 19 4.98 -8.25 -3.85
C GLY A 19 5.64 -9.61 -3.69
N ALA A 20 4.95 -10.63 -3.22
CA ALA A 20 5.55 -11.91 -2.82
C ALA A 20 6.35 -12.62 -3.92
N LEU A 21 5.98 -12.44 -5.18
CA LEU A 21 6.66 -13.05 -6.32
C LEU A 21 7.67 -12.12 -7.02
N LEU A 22 7.76 -10.85 -6.63
CA LEU A 22 8.67 -9.90 -7.27
C LEU A 22 10.15 -10.32 -7.20
N PRO A 23 10.67 -10.90 -6.11
CA PRO A 23 12.06 -11.36 -6.09
C PRO A 23 12.40 -12.34 -7.22
N LYS A 24 11.42 -13.14 -7.65
CA LYS A 24 11.57 -14.11 -8.75
C LYS A 24 11.25 -13.52 -10.11
N LEU A 25 10.24 -12.65 -10.20
CA LEU A 25 9.65 -12.21 -11.48
C LEU A 25 10.13 -10.83 -11.94
N ALA A 26 10.75 -10.03 -11.08
CA ALA A 26 11.16 -8.67 -11.40
C ALA A 26 12.01 -8.58 -12.69
N PRO A 27 13.04 -9.43 -12.92
CA PRO A 27 13.81 -9.35 -14.16
C PRO A 27 12.91 -9.56 -15.39
N GLN A 28 12.06 -10.58 -15.38
CA GLN A 28 11.18 -10.89 -16.52
C GLN A 28 10.12 -9.81 -16.76
N LEU A 29 9.61 -9.20 -15.68
CA LEU A 29 8.65 -8.11 -15.76
C LEU A 29 9.30 -6.84 -16.34
N LYS A 30 10.54 -6.54 -15.93
CA LYS A 30 11.32 -5.42 -16.47
C LYS A 30 11.60 -5.62 -17.96
N ASP A 31 12.08 -6.79 -18.35
CA ASP A 31 12.34 -7.15 -19.75
C ASP A 31 11.06 -7.13 -20.61
N ALA A 32 9.91 -7.42 -20.01
CA ALA A 32 8.62 -7.33 -20.70
C ALA A 32 8.11 -5.90 -20.87
N GLY A 33 8.82 -4.89 -20.32
CA GLY A 33 8.48 -3.48 -20.45
C GLY A 33 7.57 -2.93 -19.35
N LEU A 34 7.50 -3.57 -18.17
CA LEU A 34 6.83 -2.99 -17.02
C LEU A 34 7.61 -1.78 -16.50
N ASN A 35 6.94 -0.64 -16.29
CA ASN A 35 7.59 0.59 -15.83
C ASN A 35 7.65 0.67 -14.31
N ARG A 36 6.55 0.41 -13.62
CA ARG A 36 6.40 0.67 -12.20
C ARG A 36 5.49 -0.33 -11.50
N VAL A 37 5.62 -0.40 -10.18
CA VAL A 37 4.82 -1.30 -9.35
C VAL A 37 4.14 -0.57 -8.20
N ASN A 38 2.95 -1.03 -7.87
CA ASN A 38 2.25 -0.67 -6.64
C ASN A 38 2.17 -1.94 -5.78
N ILE A 39 2.69 -1.88 -4.57
CA ILE A 39 2.75 -3.05 -3.67
C ILE A 39 1.82 -2.79 -2.49
N SER A 40 0.97 -3.77 -2.17
CA SER A 40 0.06 -3.67 -1.02
C SER A 40 0.80 -4.06 0.27
N LEU A 41 0.76 -3.18 1.28
CA LEU A 41 1.37 -3.40 2.59
C LEU A 41 0.59 -2.61 3.65
N ASP A 42 -0.27 -3.30 4.39
CA ASP A 42 -1.17 -2.65 5.34
C ASP A 42 -0.59 -2.52 6.76
N THR A 43 0.46 -3.25 7.08
CA THR A 43 1.11 -3.21 8.41
C THR A 43 2.52 -3.76 8.37
N LEU A 44 3.35 -3.34 9.33
CA LEU A 44 4.70 -3.90 9.61
C LEU A 44 4.68 -4.90 10.78
N ASP A 45 3.54 -5.13 11.42
CA ASP A 45 3.38 -6.20 12.41
C ASP A 45 3.13 -7.54 11.69
N PRO A 46 4.03 -8.54 11.82
CA PRO A 46 3.88 -9.83 11.13
C PRO A 46 2.62 -10.59 11.54
N THR A 47 2.20 -10.44 12.82
CA THR A 47 1.00 -11.09 13.33
C THR A 47 -0.26 -10.49 12.71
N LEU A 48 -0.34 -9.16 12.70
CA LEU A 48 -1.46 -8.45 12.06
C LEU A 48 -1.45 -8.67 10.55
N PHE A 49 -0.27 -8.66 9.91
CA PHE A 49 -0.12 -8.95 8.48
C PHE A 49 -0.69 -10.33 8.11
N GLY A 50 -0.33 -11.35 8.88
CA GLY A 50 -0.86 -12.70 8.69
C GLY A 50 -2.38 -12.77 8.86
N LYS A 51 -2.95 -12.03 9.82
CA LYS A 51 -4.42 -11.94 10.01
C LYS A 51 -5.12 -11.27 8.82
N ILE A 52 -4.57 -10.15 8.31
CA ILE A 52 -5.15 -9.41 7.17
C ILE A 52 -5.09 -10.24 5.90
N THR A 53 -3.93 -10.81 5.61
CA THR A 53 -3.66 -11.49 4.34
C THR A 53 -4.03 -12.96 4.33
N ARG A 54 -4.31 -13.55 5.50
CA ARG A 54 -4.59 -14.98 5.75
C ARG A 54 -3.38 -15.89 5.47
N LEU A 55 -2.82 -15.83 4.27
CA LEU A 55 -1.72 -16.70 3.82
C LEU A 55 -0.41 -15.94 3.55
N GLY A 56 -0.44 -14.61 3.62
CA GLY A 56 0.72 -13.77 3.33
C GLY A 56 1.76 -13.80 4.45
N ARG A 57 3.00 -13.54 4.08
CA ARG A 57 4.13 -13.36 5.00
C ARG A 57 4.76 -12.01 4.74
N LEU A 58 4.90 -11.21 5.80
CA LEU A 58 5.44 -9.85 5.72
C LEU A 58 6.82 -9.81 5.06
N GLU A 59 7.69 -10.77 5.40
CA GLU A 59 9.04 -10.84 4.87
C GLU A 59 9.07 -11.00 3.34
N GLN A 60 8.08 -11.70 2.77
CA GLN A 60 7.97 -11.87 1.32
C GLN A 60 7.59 -10.56 0.63
N THR A 61 6.68 -9.79 1.22
CA THR A 61 6.29 -8.49 0.70
C THR A 61 7.44 -7.49 0.81
N MET A 62 8.16 -7.47 1.94
CA MET A 62 9.34 -6.62 2.12
C MET A 62 10.45 -6.96 1.12
N ALA A 63 10.76 -8.25 0.93
CA ALA A 63 11.69 -8.69 -0.11
C ALA A 63 11.21 -8.29 -1.52
N GLY A 64 9.89 -8.25 -1.75
CA GLY A 64 9.31 -7.76 -2.99
C GLY A 64 9.56 -6.28 -3.23
N ILE A 65 9.46 -5.44 -2.19
CA ILE A 65 9.79 -4.01 -2.27
C ILE A 65 11.28 -3.83 -2.60
N ASP A 66 12.14 -4.53 -1.88
CA ASP A 66 13.59 -4.46 -2.11
C ASP A 66 13.97 -4.93 -3.52
N ALA A 67 13.34 -6.00 -4.02
CA ALA A 67 13.53 -6.46 -5.40
C ALA A 67 13.03 -5.43 -6.44
N ALA A 68 11.89 -4.77 -6.19
CA ALA A 68 11.38 -3.75 -7.08
C ALA A 68 12.36 -2.57 -7.21
N LEU A 69 12.93 -2.12 -6.10
CA LEU A 69 13.94 -1.07 -6.06
C LEU A 69 15.22 -1.51 -6.78
N ALA A 70 15.72 -2.71 -6.48
CA ALA A 70 16.94 -3.25 -7.08
C ALA A 70 16.86 -3.40 -8.62
N TRP A 71 15.66 -3.70 -9.16
CA TRP A 71 15.42 -3.80 -10.59
C TRP A 71 15.01 -2.48 -11.25
N GLY A 72 15.04 -1.36 -10.51
CA GLY A 72 14.82 -0.03 -11.05
C GLY A 72 13.39 0.19 -11.56
N PHE A 73 12.39 -0.39 -10.90
CA PHE A 73 11.00 0.06 -11.11
C PHE A 73 10.84 1.44 -10.46
N GLU A 74 10.37 2.41 -11.23
CA GLU A 74 10.25 3.78 -10.74
C GLU A 74 8.98 4.44 -11.28
N PRO A 75 8.17 5.03 -10.37
CA PRO A 75 8.25 4.95 -8.91
C PRO A 75 7.77 3.60 -8.35
N VAL A 76 8.38 3.15 -7.24
CA VAL A 76 7.80 2.08 -6.41
C VAL A 76 6.81 2.72 -5.44
N LYS A 77 5.54 2.34 -5.56
CA LYS A 77 4.48 2.82 -4.67
C LYS A 77 4.03 1.71 -3.73
N VAL A 78 3.86 2.03 -2.47
CA VAL A 78 3.32 1.13 -1.46
C VAL A 78 1.95 1.64 -1.05
N ASN A 79 0.93 0.79 -1.13
CA ASN A 79 -0.45 1.12 -0.78
C ASN A 79 -0.79 0.50 0.57
N CYS A 80 -1.35 1.29 1.45
CA CYS A 80 -1.87 0.88 2.75
C CYS A 80 -3.32 1.32 2.89
N VAL A 81 -4.25 0.39 3.05
CA VAL A 81 -5.63 0.70 3.45
C VAL A 81 -5.66 0.86 4.97
N VAL A 82 -6.09 2.03 5.43
CA VAL A 82 -6.13 2.32 6.87
C VAL A 82 -7.53 2.03 7.41
N VAL A 83 -7.59 1.14 8.39
CA VAL A 83 -8.81 0.71 9.06
C VAL A 83 -8.67 0.94 10.56
N ARG A 84 -9.55 1.73 11.16
CA ARG A 84 -9.47 2.15 12.57
C ARG A 84 -9.32 0.98 13.53
N ARG A 85 -10.13 -0.04 13.37
CA ARG A 85 -10.17 -1.25 14.19
C ARG A 85 -8.88 -2.08 14.15
N LEU A 86 -8.11 -1.98 13.07
CA LEU A 86 -6.83 -2.68 12.94
C LEU A 86 -5.70 -2.02 13.73
N ASN A 87 -5.88 -0.77 14.16
CA ASN A 87 -4.90 0.00 14.93
C ASN A 87 -3.48 -0.10 14.37
N GLN A 88 -3.36 0.05 13.04
CA GLN A 88 -2.08 -0.02 12.32
C GLN A 88 -1.12 1.06 12.79
N ASP A 89 0.15 0.73 12.92
CA ASP A 89 1.23 1.72 13.17
C ASP A 89 1.55 2.47 11.87
N VAL A 90 0.77 3.51 11.60
CA VAL A 90 0.90 4.33 10.40
C VAL A 90 2.19 5.17 10.40
N ALA A 91 2.74 5.48 11.56
CA ALA A 91 4.00 6.21 11.68
C ALA A 91 5.19 5.33 11.30
N ALA A 92 5.22 4.08 11.77
CA ALA A 92 6.25 3.12 11.34
C ALA A 92 6.19 2.86 9.83
N LEU A 93 4.99 2.74 9.27
CA LEU A 93 4.82 2.63 7.82
C LEU A 93 5.35 3.88 7.09
N ALA A 94 4.99 5.09 7.55
CA ALA A 94 5.46 6.34 6.94
C ALA A 94 7.00 6.45 6.97
N ARG A 95 7.62 5.98 8.04
CA ARG A 95 9.08 5.97 8.17
C ARG A 95 9.80 5.16 7.08
N LEU A 96 9.15 4.17 6.48
CA LEU A 96 9.74 3.42 5.35
C LEU A 96 10.15 4.33 4.19
N THR A 97 9.50 5.49 4.03
CA THR A 97 9.83 6.45 2.97
C THR A 97 11.12 7.23 3.24
N VAL A 98 11.56 7.29 4.50
CA VAL A 98 12.84 7.88 4.89
C VAL A 98 13.99 6.92 4.60
N ASP A 99 13.77 5.64 4.86
CA ASP A 99 14.81 4.60 4.73
C ASP A 99 14.91 4.05 3.29
N ARG A 100 13.88 4.24 2.46
CA ARG A 100 13.76 3.69 1.10
C ARG A 100 13.17 4.70 0.13
N PRO A 101 13.62 4.76 -1.14
CA PRO A 101 13.06 5.64 -2.17
C PRO A 101 11.73 5.07 -2.70
N ILE A 102 10.73 5.04 -1.83
CA ILE A 102 9.36 4.59 -2.12
C ILE A 102 8.36 5.71 -1.84
N HIS A 103 7.19 5.62 -2.47
CA HIS A 103 6.06 6.47 -2.16
C HIS A 103 4.99 5.67 -1.44
N LEU A 104 4.77 5.96 -0.17
CA LEU A 104 3.68 5.34 0.59
C LEU A 104 2.38 6.10 0.33
N ARG A 105 1.32 5.37 0.00
CA ARG A 105 -0.03 5.89 -0.17
C ARG A 105 -0.96 5.28 0.86
N PHE A 106 -1.45 6.09 1.74
CA PHE A 106 -2.54 5.71 2.61
C PHE A 106 -3.87 5.89 1.88
N ILE A 107 -4.71 4.88 1.96
CA ILE A 107 -6.02 4.83 1.32
C ILE A 107 -7.05 4.74 2.45
N GLU A 108 -8.00 5.66 2.45
CA GLU A 108 -9.12 5.60 3.40
C GLU A 108 -9.94 4.34 3.12
N TYR A 109 -10.31 3.63 4.19
CA TYR A 109 -11.26 2.54 4.07
C TYR A 109 -12.61 3.08 3.58
N MET A 110 -13.12 2.50 2.51
CA MET A 110 -14.42 2.83 1.95
C MET A 110 -15.39 1.67 2.20
N PRO A 111 -16.40 1.84 3.06
CA PRO A 111 -17.44 0.84 3.23
C PRO A 111 -18.29 0.79 1.94
N ILE A 112 -17.98 -0.13 1.05
CA ILE A 112 -18.73 -0.36 -0.19
C ILE A 112 -19.57 -1.61 0.03
N GLY A 113 -20.88 -1.45 0.01
CA GLY A 113 -21.87 -2.51 0.17
C GLY A 113 -23.14 -1.97 0.84
N ASP A 114 -24.27 -2.56 0.54
CA ASP A 114 -25.51 -2.28 1.28
C ASP A 114 -25.40 -2.91 2.67
N GLU A 115 -25.84 -2.20 3.69
CA GLU A 115 -25.94 -2.69 5.08
C GLU A 115 -26.76 -4.00 5.21
N HIS A 116 -27.40 -4.43 4.13
CA HIS A 116 -28.30 -5.58 4.08
C HIS A 116 -27.89 -6.74 3.16
N THR A 117 -26.74 -6.65 2.45
CA THR A 117 -26.30 -7.71 1.51
C THR A 117 -25.20 -8.63 2.05
N SER A 118 -25.17 -8.84 3.36
CA SER A 118 -24.23 -9.76 4.04
C SER A 118 -24.36 -11.25 3.72
N SER A 119 -25.04 -11.66 2.63
CA SER A 119 -25.44 -13.06 2.48
C SER A 119 -24.77 -13.87 1.36
N HIS A 120 -23.75 -13.36 0.63
CA HIS A 120 -23.29 -14.07 -0.57
C HIS A 120 -21.78 -14.33 -0.73
N CYS A 121 -20.95 -14.02 0.26
CA CYS A 121 -19.62 -14.63 0.34
C CYS A 121 -19.65 -15.78 1.34
N ALA A 122 -19.46 -17.00 0.86
CA ALA A 122 -19.31 -18.16 1.75
C ALA A 122 -18.09 -17.92 2.67
N VAL A 123 -18.36 -17.51 3.90
CA VAL A 123 -17.33 -17.32 4.92
C VAL A 123 -16.88 -18.70 5.36
N ASP A 124 -15.57 -18.97 5.25
CA ASP A 124 -14.99 -20.15 5.88
C ASP A 124 -15.22 -20.06 7.40
N PRO A 125 -16.04 -20.95 8.00
CA PRO A 125 -16.34 -20.93 9.43
C PRO A 125 -15.11 -21.17 10.31
N HIS A 126 -13.97 -21.55 9.74
CA HIS A 126 -12.70 -21.77 10.42
C HIS A 126 -11.68 -20.64 10.19
N ALA A 127 -12.04 -19.58 9.45
CA ALA A 127 -11.16 -18.44 9.27
C ALA A 127 -11.03 -17.63 10.56
N PRO A 128 -9.80 -17.38 11.07
CA PRO A 128 -9.63 -16.54 12.25
C PRO A 128 -10.09 -15.11 11.96
N ALA A 129 -10.87 -14.62 12.88
CA ALA A 129 -11.72 -13.45 12.93
C ALA A 129 -11.18 -12.07 12.54
N LEU A 130 -10.79 -11.86 11.29
CA LEU A 130 -11.01 -10.57 10.65
C LEU A 130 -12.18 -10.77 9.68
N ASN A 131 -13.40 -10.63 10.18
CA ASN A 131 -14.57 -10.70 9.33
C ASN A 131 -14.79 -9.29 8.72
N PRO A 132 -14.49 -9.08 7.42
CA PRO A 132 -14.74 -7.79 6.76
C PRO A 132 -16.22 -7.39 6.78
N GLU A 133 -17.11 -8.35 6.97
CA GLU A 133 -18.56 -8.11 7.07
C GLU A 133 -18.94 -7.31 8.33
N LEU A 134 -18.00 -7.17 9.30
CA LEU A 134 -18.21 -6.37 10.51
C LEU A 134 -17.60 -4.96 10.42
N TRP A 135 -16.98 -4.61 9.28
CA TRP A 135 -16.39 -3.30 9.10
C TRP A 135 -17.45 -2.33 8.57
N ASP A 136 -17.55 -1.19 9.20
CA ASP A 136 -18.54 -0.17 8.88
C ASP A 136 -17.90 1.22 8.70
N ALA A 137 -18.72 2.25 8.52
CA ALA A 137 -18.26 3.62 8.35
C ALA A 137 -17.42 4.14 9.53
N SER A 138 -17.59 3.58 10.74
CA SER A 138 -16.81 3.99 11.92
C SER A 138 -15.35 3.52 11.86
N ASP A 139 -15.03 2.56 10.97
CA ASP A 139 -13.68 2.08 10.72
C ASP A 139 -12.86 2.99 9.79
N THR A 140 -13.50 4.00 9.19
CA THR A 140 -12.81 5.01 8.39
C THR A 140 -11.95 5.90 9.29
N VAL A 141 -10.71 6.13 8.89
CA VAL A 141 -9.79 7.09 9.51
C VAL A 141 -9.64 8.27 8.56
N PRO A 142 -10.19 9.46 8.90
CA PRO A 142 -10.05 10.65 8.07
C PRO A 142 -8.58 11.05 7.87
N SER A 143 -8.27 11.66 6.73
CA SER A 143 -6.89 12.01 6.39
C SER A 143 -6.23 12.98 7.38
N ASP A 144 -7.01 13.85 8.04
CA ASP A 144 -6.49 14.77 9.06
C ASP A 144 -6.08 14.03 10.34
N GLU A 145 -6.90 13.09 10.79
CA GLU A 145 -6.57 12.21 11.92
C GLU A 145 -5.34 11.35 11.59
N LEU A 146 -5.29 10.82 10.37
CA LEU A 146 -4.16 10.01 9.92
C LEU A 146 -2.84 10.82 9.98
N ARG A 147 -2.84 12.07 9.47
CA ARG A 147 -1.65 12.94 9.54
C ARG A 147 -1.26 13.25 10.96
N ALA A 148 -2.22 13.53 11.84
CA ALA A 148 -1.94 13.76 13.25
C ALA A 148 -1.26 12.54 13.90
N ARG A 149 -1.72 11.31 13.60
CA ARG A 149 -1.11 10.06 14.09
C ARG A 149 0.30 9.86 13.55
N ILE A 150 0.54 10.17 12.28
CA ILE A 150 1.88 10.08 11.66
C ILE A 150 2.82 11.10 12.31
N ASN A 151 2.42 12.37 12.44
CA ASN A 151 3.23 13.42 13.03
C ASN A 151 3.59 13.10 14.50
N ALA A 152 2.64 12.62 15.28
CA ALA A 152 2.90 12.20 16.65
C ALA A 152 3.97 11.10 16.76
N GLY A 153 3.91 10.10 15.88
CA GLY A 153 4.92 9.04 15.83
C GLY A 153 6.25 9.51 15.25
N ALA A 154 6.24 10.42 14.27
CA ALA A 154 7.44 11.02 13.68
C ALA A 154 8.22 11.84 14.71
N ALA A 155 7.54 12.65 15.52
CA ALA A 155 8.14 13.43 16.60
C ALA A 155 8.86 12.54 17.62
N ALA A 156 8.32 11.36 17.94
CA ALA A 156 8.93 10.42 18.88
C ALA A 156 10.29 9.87 18.41
N VAL A 157 10.57 9.93 17.11
CA VAL A 157 11.84 9.46 16.50
C VAL A 157 12.68 10.60 15.90
N GLY A 158 12.33 11.84 16.21
CA GLY A 158 13.11 13.03 15.79
C GLY A 158 12.93 13.42 14.32
N LEU A 159 11.90 12.93 13.65
CA LEU A 159 11.48 13.42 12.34
C LEU A 159 10.63 14.69 12.52
N GLY A 160 10.63 15.55 11.50
CA GLY A 160 9.79 16.74 11.46
C GLY A 160 8.30 16.39 11.27
N GLU A 161 7.47 17.43 11.19
CA GLU A 161 6.07 17.27 10.79
C GLU A 161 5.96 17.10 9.28
N LEU A 162 4.90 16.44 8.86
CA LEU A 162 4.55 16.30 7.43
C LEU A 162 4.20 17.67 6.82
N GLU A 163 4.92 18.05 5.79
CA GLU A 163 4.64 19.23 4.98
C GLU A 163 4.01 18.86 3.64
N PRO A 164 3.05 19.68 3.13
CA PRO A 164 2.41 19.38 1.86
C PRO A 164 3.40 19.53 0.70
N LEU A 165 3.50 18.51 -0.14
CA LEU A 165 4.28 18.56 -1.37
C LEU A 165 3.50 19.32 -2.45
N LYS A 166 4.18 20.19 -3.22
CA LYS A 166 3.57 20.87 -4.36
C LYS A 166 3.21 19.85 -5.46
N ILE A 167 2.11 20.06 -6.15
CA ILE A 167 1.66 19.17 -7.24
C ILE A 167 2.73 19.02 -8.32
N THR A 168 3.52 20.06 -8.59
CA THR A 168 4.63 20.03 -9.56
C THR A 168 5.73 19.03 -9.20
N ASP A 169 5.88 18.72 -7.91
CA ASP A 169 6.94 17.87 -7.38
C ASP A 169 6.41 16.45 -7.09
N ALA A 170 5.14 16.18 -7.41
CA ALA A 170 4.53 14.88 -7.22
C ALA A 170 5.12 13.84 -8.18
N PRO A 171 5.25 12.57 -7.75
CA PRO A 171 5.82 11.51 -8.57
C PRO A 171 4.97 11.21 -9.80
N ALA A 172 5.60 10.75 -10.88
CA ALA A 172 4.92 10.37 -12.12
C ALA A 172 3.73 9.42 -11.85
N GLY A 173 2.61 9.64 -12.55
CA GLY A 173 1.39 8.87 -12.35
C GLY A 173 0.77 9.06 -10.95
N ALA A 174 0.89 10.26 -10.38
CA ALA A 174 0.38 10.58 -9.05
C ALA A 174 -1.15 10.42 -8.93
N GLY A 175 -1.90 10.76 -9.98
CA GLY A 175 -3.37 10.77 -9.94
C GLY A 175 -3.91 11.84 -8.97
N PRO A 176 -5.12 11.67 -8.42
CA PRO A 176 -5.78 12.66 -7.55
C PRO A 176 -5.25 12.66 -6.10
N ALA A 177 -4.18 11.94 -5.80
CA ALA A 177 -3.63 11.85 -4.45
C ALA A 177 -3.03 13.19 -3.98
N ARG A 178 -3.09 13.46 -2.67
CA ARG A 178 -2.34 14.55 -2.03
C ARG A 178 -1.05 13.98 -1.47
N TYR A 179 0.06 14.71 -1.65
CA TYR A 179 1.39 14.29 -1.24
C TYR A 179 1.93 15.14 -0.12
N TRP A 180 2.71 14.51 0.75
CA TRP A 180 3.33 15.10 1.93
C TRP A 180 4.75 14.55 2.05
N HIS A 181 5.66 15.28 2.66
CA HIS A 181 7.02 14.85 2.97
C HIS A 181 7.41 15.28 4.39
N PHE A 182 8.43 14.63 4.93
CA PHE A 182 9.09 15.06 6.16
C PHE A 182 10.18 16.07 5.88
#